data_e69e37a71f748b2f8be1e2747e5efcfe
#
_entry.id   e69e37a71f748b2f8be1e2747e5efcfe
#
_cell.length_a   1.000
_cell.length_b   1.000
_cell.length_c   1.000
_cell.angle_alpha   90.00
_cell.angle_beta   90.00
_cell.angle_gamma   90.00
#
_symmetry.space_group_name_H-M   'P 1'
#
loop_
_entity.id
_entity.type
_entity.pdbx_description
1 polymer ?
#
loop_
_entity_poly.entity_id
_entity_poly.type
_entity_poly.pdbx_seq_one_letter_code
_entity_poly.pdbx_strand_id
1 'polypeptide(L)'
;MLHFLVAVILLQIDSSRCGLPFYNGFYYDHDKGNGNGEIHFNGIRLVVETPGDPVFTYRGANVTLSCHYHYDPQLDVPRRTRIKWSKLREDSTSDQEVLVAAGLKHRSFGDFRGRTHLQQDSPGEVSLVIRDLRLHDHGKYRCEVIDGLEDESGIVDLELQGVVFPYQPLHGRYMLNFHEAEKTCREQDAVIASFEQLFKSWEEGLDWCNAGWLADGTVQYPITQPRKACGGPALSAGIRSYGERHKNLHRFDVFCFSSSLKGNVYYLAHPQKFTLEDAKQACQDDKAEIAKVGQLYSAWQFLKLDRCDAGWLADGSVRYPIVSPRAKCGPPEPGVRSFGFPKHGKYGVYCYKMN
;
A
#
# COMPACT_ATOMS: atom_id res chain seq x y z
N MET A 1 -22.51 39.39 86.04
CA MET A 1 -21.46 38.48 85.58
C MET A 1 -22.07 37.52 84.56
N LEU A 2 -21.69 37.74 83.32
CA LEU A 2 -22.29 37.14 82.13
C LEU A 2 -21.45 35.88 81.76
N HIS A 3 -22.04 34.69 81.79
CA HIS A 3 -21.40 33.49 81.32
C HIS A 3 -21.70 33.33 79.82
N PHE A 4 -20.69 33.48 78.97
CA PHE A 4 -20.72 33.11 77.59
C PHE A 4 -20.52 31.58 77.46
N LEU A 5 -21.54 30.89 77.04
CA LEU A 5 -21.50 29.50 76.58
C LEU A 5 -21.06 29.56 75.09
N VAL A 6 -19.84 29.17 74.83
CA VAL A 6 -19.35 28.94 73.47
C VAL A 6 -19.74 27.51 73.10
N ALA A 7 -20.74 27.37 72.24
CA ALA A 7 -21.10 26.12 71.62
C ALA A 7 -20.08 25.82 70.49
N VAL A 8 -19.21 24.85 70.72
CA VAL A 8 -18.32 24.31 69.69
C VAL A 8 -19.15 23.37 68.83
N ILE A 9 -19.60 23.82 67.68
CA ILE A 9 -20.18 22.96 66.68
C ILE A 9 -19.01 22.23 66.02
N LEU A 10 -18.82 20.97 66.38
CA LEU A 10 -17.98 20.01 65.65
C LEU A 10 -18.69 19.70 64.32
N LEU A 11 -18.27 20.37 63.30
CA LEU A 11 -18.53 19.95 61.93
C LEU A 11 -17.72 18.63 61.74
N GLN A 12 -18.40 17.52 61.83
CA GLN A 12 -17.91 16.28 61.29
C GLN A 12 -17.83 16.44 59.78
N ILE A 13 -16.65 16.79 59.28
CA ILE A 13 -16.34 16.67 57.88
C ILE A 13 -16.21 15.20 57.62
N ASP A 14 -17.22 14.63 57.00
CA ASP A 14 -17.20 13.29 56.48
C ASP A 14 -16.07 13.21 55.44
N SER A 15 -14.92 12.68 55.85
CA SER A 15 -13.76 12.47 55.00
C SER A 15 -13.93 11.24 54.10
N SER A 16 -15.17 11.07 53.59
CA SER A 16 -15.43 10.04 52.60
C SER A 16 -15.11 10.55 51.21
N ARG A 17 -14.00 10.04 50.70
CA ARG A 17 -13.65 9.98 49.28
C ARG A 17 -13.16 11.27 48.65
N CYS A 18 -11.93 11.66 48.98
CA CYS A 18 -11.14 12.50 48.14
C CYS A 18 -10.10 11.63 47.37
N GLY A 19 -10.59 10.71 46.55
CA GLY A 19 -9.81 10.21 45.42
C GLY A 19 -9.92 11.24 44.33
N LEU A 20 -8.83 11.96 44.02
CA LEU A 20 -8.78 12.76 42.82
C LEU A 20 -8.88 11.82 41.62
N PRO A 21 -9.91 11.92 40.80
CA PRO A 21 -9.98 11.11 39.58
C PRO A 21 -8.79 11.52 38.70
N PHE A 22 -7.84 10.67 38.53
CA PHE A 22 -6.90 10.80 37.42
C PHE A 22 -7.72 10.76 36.13
N TYR A 23 -7.35 11.60 35.20
CA TYR A 23 -8.10 11.87 33.95
C TYR A 23 -8.30 10.63 33.07
N ASN A 24 -7.66 9.51 33.37
CA ASN A 24 -7.68 8.22 32.65
C ASN A 24 -8.51 7.13 33.35
N GLY A 25 -9.36 7.48 34.31
CA GLY A 25 -10.16 6.48 35.00
C GLY A 25 -9.43 5.61 36.02
N PHE A 26 -8.15 5.87 36.28
CA PHE A 26 -7.41 5.25 37.38
C PHE A 26 -7.56 6.08 38.67
N TYR A 27 -7.84 5.44 39.78
CA TYR A 27 -7.76 6.06 41.09
C TYR A 27 -6.88 5.22 42.02
N TYR A 28 -6.24 5.91 42.96
CA TYR A 28 -5.37 5.31 43.93
C TYR A 28 -6.14 5.21 45.26
N ASP A 29 -6.40 3.99 45.74
CA ASP A 29 -7.07 3.77 47.02
C ASP A 29 -6.03 3.78 48.16
N HIS A 30 -6.11 4.81 49.01
CA HIS A 30 -5.24 5.01 50.17
C HIS A 30 -5.73 4.32 51.48
N ASP A 31 -6.90 3.69 51.47
CA ASP A 31 -7.56 3.27 52.70
C ASP A 31 -7.01 1.99 53.33
N LYS A 32 -5.98 1.37 52.77
CA LYS A 32 -5.27 0.26 53.43
C LYS A 32 -3.89 0.70 53.85
N GLY A 33 -3.75 1.20 55.07
CA GLY A 33 -2.57 1.82 55.69
C GLY A 33 -1.24 1.05 55.69
N ASN A 34 -0.95 0.25 54.67
CA ASN A 34 0.27 -0.57 54.55
C ASN A 34 1.18 -0.14 53.37
N GLY A 35 0.99 1.04 52.80
CA GLY A 35 1.90 1.55 51.74
C GLY A 35 1.82 0.87 50.36
N ASN A 36 1.00 -0.19 50.22
CA ASN A 36 0.74 -0.85 48.94
C ASN A 36 -0.65 -0.42 48.44
N GLY A 37 -0.75 0.79 47.91
CA GLY A 37 -1.96 1.21 47.23
C GLY A 37 -2.19 0.37 45.96
N GLU A 38 -3.35 -0.22 45.82
CA GLU A 38 -3.76 -0.90 44.61
C GLU A 38 -4.30 0.16 43.63
N ILE A 39 -3.83 0.16 42.40
CA ILE A 39 -4.36 0.98 41.34
C ILE A 39 -5.59 0.27 40.77
N HIS A 40 -6.77 0.82 41.02
CA HIS A 40 -8.00 0.30 40.43
C HIS A 40 -8.35 1.11 39.17
N PHE A 41 -8.58 0.42 38.07
CA PHE A 41 -9.18 1.01 36.88
C PHE A 41 -10.71 1.04 37.07
N ASN A 42 -11.26 2.21 37.29
CA ASN A 42 -12.72 2.42 37.43
C ASN A 42 -13.18 3.44 36.36
N GLY A 43 -12.47 3.49 35.24
CA GLY A 43 -12.70 4.44 34.20
C GLY A 43 -13.29 3.81 32.96
N ILE A 44 -13.85 4.66 32.16
CA ILE A 44 -14.34 4.35 30.83
C ILE A 44 -13.12 4.23 29.92
N ARG A 45 -12.97 3.10 29.26
CA ARG A 45 -11.88 2.85 28.31
C ARG A 45 -12.37 3.10 26.88
N LEU A 46 -11.62 3.88 26.13
CA LEU A 46 -11.79 3.98 24.68
C LEU A 46 -11.24 2.71 24.02
N VAL A 47 -12.01 2.12 23.10
CA VAL A 47 -11.63 0.93 22.34
C VAL A 47 -11.80 1.24 20.85
N VAL A 48 -10.80 0.92 20.04
CA VAL A 48 -10.83 1.06 18.58
C VAL A 48 -10.70 -0.32 17.93
N GLU A 49 -11.62 -0.63 17.03
CA GLU A 49 -11.69 -1.91 16.34
C GLU A 49 -11.49 -1.70 14.84
N THR A 50 -10.60 -2.50 14.27
CA THR A 50 -10.32 -2.55 12.82
C THR A 50 -10.30 -4.01 12.36
N PRO A 51 -10.55 -4.30 11.06
CA PRO A 51 -10.43 -5.64 10.52
C PRO A 51 -9.02 -6.21 10.77
N GLY A 52 -8.94 -7.49 11.15
CA GLY A 52 -7.67 -8.20 11.28
C GLY A 52 -7.09 -8.64 9.94
N ASP A 53 -7.94 -8.83 8.95
CA ASP A 53 -7.54 -9.27 7.60
C ASP A 53 -7.32 -8.09 6.67
N PRO A 54 -6.37 -8.17 5.71
CA PRO A 54 -6.17 -7.17 4.68
C PRO A 54 -7.40 -6.95 3.80
N VAL A 55 -7.65 -5.71 3.42
CA VAL A 55 -8.70 -5.33 2.48
C VAL A 55 -8.15 -5.43 1.05
N PHE A 56 -8.61 -6.43 0.30
CA PHE A 56 -8.19 -6.65 -1.09
C PHE A 56 -9.10 -5.92 -2.08
N THR A 57 -8.49 -5.16 -2.98
CA THR A 57 -9.22 -4.42 -4.03
C THR A 57 -8.34 -4.22 -5.27
N TYR A 58 -8.71 -3.32 -6.16
CA TYR A 58 -7.98 -3.05 -7.40
C TYR A 58 -7.89 -1.54 -7.69
N ARG A 59 -6.93 -1.15 -8.50
CA ARG A 59 -6.74 0.24 -8.96
C ARG A 59 -8.01 0.78 -9.61
N GLY A 60 -8.41 1.97 -9.24
CA GLY A 60 -9.61 2.64 -9.76
C GLY A 60 -10.90 2.29 -9.01
N ALA A 61 -10.89 1.31 -8.12
CA ALA A 61 -12.02 1.00 -7.25
C ALA A 61 -12.22 2.09 -6.17
N ASN A 62 -13.38 2.06 -5.54
CA ASN A 62 -13.63 2.73 -4.29
C ASN A 62 -13.54 1.69 -3.17
N VAL A 63 -12.99 2.07 -2.03
CA VAL A 63 -12.83 1.19 -0.88
C VAL A 63 -13.22 1.89 0.39
N THR A 64 -13.77 1.13 1.34
CA THR A 64 -13.99 1.57 2.74
C THR A 64 -13.02 0.80 3.63
N LEU A 65 -12.18 1.53 4.35
CA LEU A 65 -11.34 1.00 5.41
C LEU A 65 -12.09 1.13 6.71
N SER A 66 -12.57 -0.01 7.23
CA SER A 66 -13.45 -0.02 8.40
C SER A 66 -12.71 0.32 9.67
N CYS A 67 -13.29 1.19 10.48
CA CYS A 67 -12.84 1.54 11.82
C CYS A 67 -14.04 1.90 12.67
N HIS A 68 -14.17 1.24 13.81
CA HIS A 68 -15.20 1.49 14.80
C HIS A 68 -14.57 1.79 16.15
N TYR A 69 -15.19 2.67 16.91
CA TYR A 69 -14.80 2.87 18.30
C TYR A 69 -16.02 2.82 19.23
N HIS A 70 -15.77 2.40 20.44
CA HIS A 70 -16.76 2.40 21.51
C HIS A 70 -16.06 2.66 22.85
N TYR A 71 -16.86 2.90 23.88
CA TYR A 71 -16.38 2.99 25.25
C TYR A 71 -16.80 1.76 26.03
N ASP A 72 -15.91 1.27 26.88
CA ASP A 72 -16.17 0.16 27.78
C ASP A 72 -15.93 0.61 29.24
N PRO A 73 -16.99 0.65 30.10
CA PRO A 73 -18.42 0.47 29.79
C PRO A 73 -19.01 1.55 28.90
N GLN A 74 -20.09 1.20 28.19
CA GLN A 74 -20.73 2.09 27.22
C GLN A 74 -21.17 3.40 27.84
N LEU A 75 -20.95 4.51 27.14
CA LEU A 75 -21.36 5.86 27.56
C LEU A 75 -22.72 6.21 27.01
N ASP A 76 -23.58 6.78 27.87
CA ASP A 76 -24.89 7.32 27.47
C ASP A 76 -24.79 8.66 26.72
N VAL A 77 -23.67 9.37 26.85
CA VAL A 77 -23.48 10.70 26.24
C VAL A 77 -22.30 10.65 25.27
N PRO A 78 -22.52 11.01 24.00
CA PRO A 78 -21.44 11.05 23.02
C PRO A 78 -20.40 12.13 23.36
N ARG A 79 -19.14 11.75 23.40
CA ARG A 79 -18.01 12.68 23.57
C ARG A 79 -17.57 13.29 22.23
N ARG A 80 -16.92 14.44 22.30
CA ARG A 80 -16.32 15.06 21.12
C ARG A 80 -14.97 14.45 20.85
N THR A 81 -14.93 13.51 19.94
CA THR A 81 -13.71 12.87 19.49
C THR A 81 -13.11 13.57 18.26
N ARG A 82 -11.81 13.49 18.15
CA ARG A 82 -11.05 13.83 16.93
C ARG A 82 -10.59 12.54 16.28
N ILE A 83 -10.86 12.38 15.01
CA ILE A 83 -10.48 11.21 14.21
C ILE A 83 -9.32 11.61 13.31
N LYS A 84 -8.29 10.78 13.28
CA LYS A 84 -7.15 10.97 12.38
C LYS A 84 -6.87 9.67 11.64
N TRP A 85 -6.85 9.77 10.33
CA TRP A 85 -6.39 8.71 9.44
C TRP A 85 -5.03 9.07 8.87
N SER A 86 -4.07 8.17 9.01
CA SER A 86 -2.71 8.32 8.51
C SER A 86 -2.31 7.07 7.73
N LYS A 87 -1.55 7.26 6.65
CA LYS A 87 -0.90 6.16 5.95
C LYS A 87 0.51 5.97 6.52
N LEU A 88 0.82 4.76 6.97
CA LEU A 88 2.13 4.41 7.50
C LEU A 88 3.16 4.38 6.35
N ARG A 89 4.37 4.83 6.63
CA ARG A 89 5.48 4.83 5.68
C ARG A 89 6.60 3.94 6.21
N GLU A 90 7.08 3.05 5.38
CA GLU A 90 8.17 2.13 5.73
C GLU A 90 9.54 2.83 5.79
N ASP A 91 9.70 3.90 5.02
CA ASP A 91 10.98 4.61 4.84
C ASP A 91 11.10 5.96 5.56
N SER A 92 10.09 6.34 6.35
CA SER A 92 9.98 7.67 6.97
C SER A 92 9.69 7.58 8.47
N THR A 93 10.23 8.53 9.22
CA THR A 93 9.96 8.70 10.65
C THR A 93 8.57 9.28 10.95
N SER A 94 7.85 9.73 9.93
CA SER A 94 6.52 10.34 10.07
C SER A 94 5.53 9.74 9.08
N ASP A 95 4.35 9.38 9.60
CA ASP A 95 3.22 8.92 8.81
C ASP A 95 2.67 10.04 7.90
N GLN A 96 2.10 9.66 6.78
CA GLN A 96 1.43 10.59 5.89
C GLN A 96 -0.01 10.83 6.36
N GLU A 97 -0.37 12.06 6.71
CA GLU A 97 -1.75 12.39 7.01
C GLU A 97 -2.65 12.20 5.78
N VAL A 98 -3.79 11.53 5.98
CA VAL A 98 -4.81 11.24 4.96
C VAL A 98 -6.03 12.11 5.19
N LEU A 99 -6.63 12.00 6.39
CA LEU A 99 -7.85 12.74 6.76
C LEU A 99 -7.83 13.00 8.27
N VAL A 100 -8.27 14.20 8.65
CA VAL A 100 -8.57 14.57 10.04
C VAL A 100 -9.99 15.07 10.12
N ALA A 101 -10.75 14.61 11.11
CA ALA A 101 -12.10 15.05 11.39
C ALA A 101 -12.30 15.45 12.86
N ALA A 102 -13.12 16.46 13.10
CA ALA A 102 -13.55 16.90 14.43
C ALA A 102 -15.01 17.32 14.35
N GLY A 103 -15.89 16.51 14.90
CA GLY A 103 -17.34 16.65 14.70
C GLY A 103 -17.71 16.56 13.22
N LEU A 104 -18.49 17.52 12.72
CA LEU A 104 -18.93 17.54 11.31
C LEU A 104 -17.86 18.09 10.33
N LYS A 105 -16.75 18.61 10.82
CA LYS A 105 -15.70 19.17 9.97
C LYS A 105 -14.62 18.13 9.72
N HIS A 106 -14.26 17.94 8.45
CA HIS A 106 -13.14 17.08 8.06
C HIS A 106 -12.26 17.77 7.02
N ARG A 107 -11.00 17.34 6.96
CA ARG A 107 -10.01 17.82 6.00
C ARG A 107 -9.14 16.66 5.53
N SER A 108 -9.02 16.51 4.21
CA SER A 108 -8.11 15.57 3.56
C SER A 108 -6.81 16.26 3.16
N PHE A 109 -5.72 15.49 3.10
CA PHE A 109 -4.37 15.99 2.87
C PHE A 109 -3.72 15.40 1.61
N GLY A 110 -2.75 16.11 1.05
CA GLY A 110 -1.94 15.64 -0.08
C GLY A 110 -2.78 15.13 -1.26
N ASP A 111 -2.38 13.99 -1.80
CA ASP A 111 -3.03 13.33 -2.94
C ASP A 111 -4.40 12.72 -2.62
N PHE A 112 -4.78 12.68 -1.35
CA PHE A 112 -6.09 12.20 -0.90
C PHE A 112 -7.19 13.27 -0.97
N ARG A 113 -6.84 14.54 -1.23
CA ARG A 113 -7.80 15.63 -1.37
C ARG A 113 -8.81 15.35 -2.48
N GLY A 114 -10.11 15.49 -2.15
CA GLY A 114 -11.20 15.24 -3.07
C GLY A 114 -11.51 13.76 -3.34
N ARG A 115 -10.69 12.84 -2.82
CA ARG A 115 -10.88 11.39 -2.96
C ARG A 115 -11.28 10.68 -1.68
N THR A 116 -11.18 11.33 -0.53
CA THR A 116 -11.48 10.72 0.77
C THR A 116 -12.58 11.44 1.51
N HIS A 117 -13.38 10.67 2.24
CA HIS A 117 -14.35 11.17 3.22
C HIS A 117 -14.48 10.16 4.36
N LEU A 118 -14.99 10.64 5.49
CA LEU A 118 -15.29 9.81 6.64
C LEU A 118 -16.72 9.26 6.49
N GLN A 119 -16.89 7.96 6.66
CA GLN A 119 -18.18 7.30 6.77
C GLN A 119 -18.55 7.23 8.25
N GLN A 120 -19.77 7.69 8.59
CA GLN A 120 -20.30 7.77 9.96
C GLN A 120 -21.79 7.40 9.96
N ASP A 121 -22.13 6.27 9.35
CA ASP A 121 -23.53 5.84 9.16
C ASP A 121 -24.13 5.25 10.44
N SER A 122 -23.28 4.87 11.40
CA SER A 122 -23.67 4.33 12.69
C SER A 122 -22.87 4.95 13.85
N PRO A 123 -23.38 4.90 15.09
CA PRO A 123 -22.63 5.37 16.26
C PRO A 123 -21.29 4.65 16.38
N GLY A 124 -20.20 5.42 16.54
CA GLY A 124 -18.86 4.88 16.66
C GLY A 124 -18.18 4.51 15.34
N GLU A 125 -18.89 4.56 14.22
CA GLU A 125 -18.28 4.35 12.91
C GLU A 125 -17.47 5.57 12.46
N VAL A 126 -16.21 5.34 12.10
CA VAL A 126 -15.27 6.37 11.63
C VAL A 126 -14.44 5.84 10.48
N SER A 127 -15.05 5.03 9.64
CA SER A 127 -14.45 4.37 8.50
C SER A 127 -13.99 5.38 7.44
N LEU A 128 -12.83 5.12 6.82
CA LEU A 128 -12.28 5.94 5.75
C LEU A 128 -12.71 5.40 4.39
N VAL A 129 -13.41 6.21 3.61
CA VAL A 129 -13.69 5.89 2.20
C VAL A 129 -12.65 6.56 1.32
N ILE A 130 -11.99 5.76 0.46
CA ILE A 130 -11.06 6.25 -0.56
C ILE A 130 -11.65 5.94 -1.92
N ARG A 131 -11.82 6.97 -2.75
CA ARG A 131 -12.33 6.83 -4.12
C ARG A 131 -11.20 6.84 -5.13
N ASP A 132 -11.43 6.17 -6.26
CA ASP A 132 -10.50 6.12 -7.39
C ASP A 132 -9.07 5.76 -6.96
N LEU A 133 -8.92 4.56 -6.41
CA LEU A 133 -7.66 4.06 -5.89
C LEU A 133 -6.55 4.11 -6.92
N ARG A 134 -5.40 4.60 -6.49
CA ARG A 134 -4.16 4.68 -7.27
C ARG A 134 -3.17 3.62 -6.81
N LEU A 135 -2.19 3.30 -7.63
CA LEU A 135 -1.18 2.28 -7.30
C LEU A 135 -0.44 2.57 -5.98
N HIS A 136 -0.16 3.83 -5.69
CA HIS A 136 0.54 4.23 -4.47
C HIS A 136 -0.38 4.35 -3.24
N ASP A 137 -1.67 4.05 -3.36
CA ASP A 137 -2.56 4.05 -2.19
C ASP A 137 -2.47 2.76 -1.36
N HIS A 138 -1.92 1.65 -1.91
CA HIS A 138 -1.71 0.41 -1.15
C HIS A 138 -0.82 0.62 0.09
N GLY A 139 -0.99 -0.21 1.11
CA GLY A 139 -0.22 -0.19 2.35
C GLY A 139 -1.07 -0.02 3.58
N LYS A 140 -0.44 0.18 4.73
CA LYS A 140 -1.08 0.21 6.05
C LYS A 140 -1.59 1.59 6.39
N TYR A 141 -2.81 1.63 6.92
CA TYR A 141 -3.49 2.84 7.37
C TYR A 141 -3.79 2.75 8.85
N ARG A 142 -3.51 3.81 9.60
CA ARG A 142 -3.84 3.93 11.01
C ARG A 142 -5.09 4.78 11.16
N CYS A 143 -6.10 4.22 11.83
CA CYS A 143 -7.24 4.92 12.37
C CYS A 143 -6.94 5.28 13.82
N GLU A 144 -6.89 6.55 14.16
CA GLU A 144 -6.60 7.06 15.50
C GLU A 144 -7.79 7.87 15.99
N VAL A 145 -8.32 7.51 17.16
CA VAL A 145 -9.44 8.18 17.82
C VAL A 145 -8.90 8.85 19.07
N ILE A 146 -9.09 10.17 19.18
CA ILE A 146 -8.56 11.00 20.26
C ILE A 146 -9.72 11.59 21.04
N ASP A 147 -9.81 11.32 22.34
CA ASP A 147 -10.79 11.84 23.29
C ASP A 147 -10.08 12.53 24.46
N GLY A 148 -9.88 13.84 24.35
CA GLY A 148 -9.13 14.62 25.34
C GLY A 148 -7.65 14.20 25.40
N LEU A 149 -7.25 13.51 26.46
CA LEU A 149 -5.90 12.99 26.67
C LEU A 149 -5.75 11.51 26.32
N GLU A 150 -6.86 10.83 26.04
CA GLU A 150 -6.85 9.42 25.62
C GLU A 150 -6.79 9.35 24.10
N ASP A 151 -5.95 8.45 23.59
CA ASP A 151 -5.88 8.11 22.18
C ASP A 151 -5.75 6.59 22.03
N GLU A 152 -6.55 6.05 21.13
CA GLU A 152 -6.49 4.65 20.74
C GLU A 152 -6.45 4.54 19.22
N SER A 153 -5.81 3.49 18.72
CA SER A 153 -5.68 3.32 17.27
C SER A 153 -5.75 1.87 16.84
N GLY A 154 -6.25 1.67 15.61
CA GLY A 154 -6.22 0.41 14.90
C GLY A 154 -5.52 0.56 13.54
N ILE A 155 -5.08 -0.55 12.97
CA ILE A 155 -4.41 -0.60 11.67
C ILE A 155 -5.27 -1.39 10.70
N VAL A 156 -5.44 -0.84 9.48
CA VAL A 156 -6.08 -1.52 8.35
C VAL A 156 -5.05 -1.64 7.23
N ASP A 157 -4.88 -2.83 6.70
CA ASP A 157 -4.00 -3.10 5.58
C ASP A 157 -4.79 -3.08 4.27
N LEU A 158 -4.39 -2.23 3.32
CA LEU A 158 -5.00 -2.09 2.01
C LEU A 158 -4.11 -2.71 0.94
N GLU A 159 -4.55 -3.82 0.38
CA GLU A 159 -3.84 -4.56 -0.66
C GLU A 159 -4.49 -4.39 -2.03
N LEU A 160 -3.68 -4.07 -3.04
CA LEU A 160 -4.13 -4.04 -4.42
C LEU A 160 -3.82 -5.35 -5.12
N GLN A 161 -4.80 -5.91 -5.80
CA GLN A 161 -4.54 -6.99 -6.75
C GLN A 161 -3.69 -6.45 -7.90
N GLY A 162 -2.57 -7.11 -8.17
CA GLY A 162 -1.61 -6.62 -9.14
C GLY A 162 -0.68 -7.73 -9.63
N VAL A 163 0.29 -7.32 -10.42
CA VAL A 163 1.35 -8.17 -10.98
C VAL A 163 2.70 -7.52 -10.76
N VAL A 164 3.64 -8.28 -10.21
CA VAL A 164 5.05 -7.88 -10.12
C VAL A 164 5.78 -8.32 -11.37
N PHE A 165 6.61 -7.46 -11.90
CA PHE A 165 7.47 -7.79 -13.03
C PHE A 165 8.86 -7.18 -12.85
N PRO A 166 9.91 -7.94 -13.26
CA PRO A 166 11.27 -7.39 -13.29
C PRO A 166 11.41 -6.40 -14.43
N TYR A 167 12.07 -5.29 -14.17
CA TYR A 167 12.36 -4.31 -15.20
C TYR A 167 13.83 -3.95 -15.26
N GLN A 168 14.34 -3.94 -16.48
CA GLN A 168 15.70 -3.60 -16.85
C GLN A 168 15.63 -2.52 -17.92
N PRO A 169 16.32 -1.37 -17.75
CA PRO A 169 16.28 -0.27 -18.74
C PRO A 169 17.11 -0.58 -19.99
N LEU A 170 16.95 0.28 -21.02
CA LEU A 170 17.66 0.19 -22.28
C LEU A 170 19.19 0.07 -22.15
N HIS A 171 19.77 0.72 -21.15
CA HIS A 171 21.22 0.75 -20.93
C HIS A 171 21.81 -0.52 -20.31
N GLY A 172 20.98 -1.53 -20.03
CA GLY A 172 21.41 -2.83 -19.54
C GLY A 172 21.13 -3.06 -18.05
N ARG A 173 21.72 -4.14 -17.52
CA ARG A 173 21.53 -4.60 -16.14
C ARG A 173 22.23 -3.69 -15.14
N TYR A 174 21.64 -3.54 -13.97
CA TYR A 174 22.20 -2.86 -12.80
C TYR A 174 22.61 -1.40 -13.07
N MET A 175 21.75 -0.69 -13.77
CA MET A 175 22.00 0.73 -14.14
C MET A 175 21.21 1.73 -13.31
N LEU A 176 20.27 1.29 -12.46
CA LEU A 176 19.37 2.18 -11.72
C LEU A 176 19.77 2.32 -10.25
N ASN A 177 19.95 3.54 -9.76
CA ASN A 177 19.86 3.81 -8.34
C ASN A 177 18.40 3.75 -7.88
N PHE A 178 18.13 3.85 -6.58
CA PHE A 178 16.78 3.69 -6.04
C PHE A 178 15.78 4.72 -6.63
N HIS A 179 16.16 5.98 -6.71
CA HIS A 179 15.29 7.05 -7.22
C HIS A 179 15.04 6.95 -8.73
N GLU A 180 16.05 6.51 -9.47
CA GLU A 180 15.90 6.18 -10.89
C GLU A 180 14.98 4.97 -11.08
N ALA A 181 15.06 3.97 -10.20
CA ALA A 181 14.17 2.81 -10.20
C ALA A 181 12.70 3.17 -9.95
N GLU A 182 12.43 4.01 -8.95
CA GLU A 182 11.08 4.55 -8.70
C GLU A 182 10.53 5.31 -9.91
N LYS A 183 11.35 6.19 -10.49
CA LYS A 183 10.97 6.96 -11.69
C LYS A 183 10.67 6.04 -12.86
N THR A 184 11.53 5.04 -13.08
CA THR A 184 11.38 4.06 -14.16
C THR A 184 10.08 3.27 -14.03
N CYS A 185 9.73 2.75 -12.85
CA CYS A 185 8.44 2.08 -12.65
C CYS A 185 7.25 3.01 -12.95
N ARG A 186 7.29 4.28 -12.50
CA ARG A 186 6.23 5.27 -12.79
C ARG A 186 6.08 5.53 -14.31
N GLU A 187 7.18 5.62 -15.03
CA GLU A 187 7.17 5.78 -16.50
C GLU A 187 6.52 4.59 -17.20
N GLN A 188 6.59 3.39 -16.59
CA GLN A 188 5.98 2.17 -17.10
C GLN A 188 4.54 1.92 -16.58
N ASP A 189 3.86 2.92 -16.03
CA ASP A 189 2.53 2.81 -15.42
C ASP A 189 2.49 1.78 -14.27
N ALA A 190 3.51 1.84 -13.41
CA ALA A 190 3.73 0.96 -12.28
C ALA A 190 4.30 1.74 -11.08
N VAL A 191 4.42 1.09 -9.94
CA VAL A 191 5.19 1.56 -8.79
C VAL A 191 6.28 0.54 -8.47
N ILE A 192 7.28 0.93 -7.68
CA ILE A 192 8.24 -0.04 -7.16
C ILE A 192 7.52 -1.02 -6.23
N ALA A 193 7.81 -2.33 -6.37
CA ALA A 193 7.12 -3.37 -5.63
C ALA A 193 7.57 -3.42 -4.16
N SER A 194 6.64 -3.72 -3.24
CA SER A 194 6.99 -4.06 -1.86
C SER A 194 7.56 -5.49 -1.75
N PHE A 195 8.14 -5.81 -0.59
CA PHE A 195 8.60 -7.17 -0.31
C PHE A 195 7.43 -8.17 -0.36
N GLU A 196 6.30 -7.84 0.25
CA GLU A 196 5.11 -8.70 0.31
C GLU A 196 4.59 -9.00 -1.11
N GLN A 197 4.58 -8.00 -1.99
CA GLN A 197 4.18 -8.17 -3.39
C GLN A 197 5.16 -9.09 -4.15
N LEU A 198 6.47 -8.93 -3.93
CA LEU A 198 7.48 -9.80 -4.51
C LEU A 198 7.36 -11.23 -3.96
N PHE A 199 7.15 -11.38 -2.65
CA PHE A 199 7.01 -12.68 -1.98
C PHE A 199 5.81 -13.45 -2.52
N LYS A 200 4.65 -12.80 -2.61
CA LYS A 200 3.43 -13.39 -3.19
C LYS A 200 3.65 -13.81 -4.65
N SER A 201 4.32 -12.97 -5.44
CA SER A 201 4.63 -13.30 -6.84
C SER A 201 5.59 -14.48 -6.95
N TRP A 202 6.55 -14.61 -6.02
CA TRP A 202 7.42 -15.78 -5.94
C TRP A 202 6.62 -17.06 -5.60
N GLU A 203 5.68 -17.02 -4.68
CA GLU A 203 4.78 -18.15 -4.37
C GLU A 203 3.94 -18.54 -5.59
N GLU A 204 3.54 -17.57 -6.41
CA GLU A 204 2.84 -17.76 -7.68
C GLU A 204 3.76 -18.22 -8.82
N GLY A 205 5.07 -18.37 -8.57
CA GLY A 205 6.04 -18.94 -9.51
C GLY A 205 6.97 -17.96 -10.20
N LEU A 206 7.02 -16.70 -9.79
CA LEU A 206 7.98 -15.75 -10.34
C LEU A 206 9.41 -16.20 -10.02
N ASP A 207 10.20 -16.47 -11.07
CA ASP A 207 11.62 -16.81 -11.01
C ASP A 207 12.44 -15.80 -11.81
N TRP A 208 13.30 -15.04 -11.13
CA TRP A 208 14.13 -14.04 -11.77
C TRP A 208 15.47 -13.89 -11.07
N CYS A 209 16.56 -14.10 -11.81
CA CYS A 209 17.90 -14.20 -11.25
C CYS A 209 18.65 -12.86 -11.11
N ASN A 210 18.11 -11.74 -11.60
CA ASN A 210 18.72 -10.43 -11.41
C ASN A 210 18.17 -9.76 -10.16
N ALA A 211 19.08 -9.18 -9.38
CA ALA A 211 18.73 -8.44 -8.18
C ALA A 211 18.09 -7.10 -8.54
N GLY A 212 16.99 -6.77 -7.90
CA GLY A 212 16.24 -5.54 -8.12
C GLY A 212 15.86 -4.84 -6.81
N TRP A 213 15.71 -3.53 -6.90
CA TRP A 213 15.21 -2.68 -5.85
C TRP A 213 13.77 -3.00 -5.48
N LEU A 214 13.47 -2.91 -4.18
CA LEU A 214 12.13 -2.92 -3.60
C LEU A 214 11.83 -1.60 -2.88
N ALA A 215 10.56 -1.36 -2.56
CA ALA A 215 10.07 -0.09 -2.01
C ALA A 215 10.75 0.33 -0.69
N ASP A 216 11.13 -0.63 0.14
CA ASP A 216 11.85 -0.44 1.40
C ASP A 216 13.34 -0.06 1.24
N GLY A 217 13.86 -0.04 0.00
CA GLY A 217 15.28 0.19 -0.29
C GLY A 217 16.16 -1.05 -0.15
N THR A 218 15.57 -2.21 0.05
CA THR A 218 16.30 -3.48 -0.04
C THR A 218 16.46 -3.90 -1.51
N VAL A 219 17.41 -4.82 -1.73
CA VAL A 219 17.69 -5.40 -3.04
C VAL A 219 17.58 -6.92 -2.95
N GLN A 220 16.66 -7.47 -3.74
CA GLN A 220 16.30 -8.88 -3.65
C GLN A 220 16.05 -9.50 -5.03
N TYR A 221 15.95 -10.85 -5.09
CA TYR A 221 15.53 -11.57 -6.29
C TYR A 221 14.89 -12.93 -5.94
N PRO A 222 13.79 -13.31 -6.63
CA PRO A 222 13.05 -14.54 -6.36
C PRO A 222 13.62 -15.72 -7.16
N ILE A 223 13.82 -16.87 -6.51
CA ILE A 223 14.27 -18.11 -7.12
C ILE A 223 13.31 -19.24 -6.75
N THR A 224 12.65 -19.81 -7.75
CA THR A 224 11.81 -21.00 -7.60
C THR A 224 12.57 -22.28 -7.94
N GLN A 225 13.57 -22.18 -8.86
CA GLN A 225 14.41 -23.30 -9.27
C GLN A 225 15.89 -22.97 -8.98
N PRO A 226 16.48 -23.56 -7.91
CA PRO A 226 17.88 -23.36 -7.56
C PRO A 226 18.82 -23.76 -8.70
N ARG A 227 19.77 -22.87 -9.05
CA ARG A 227 20.71 -23.07 -10.13
C ARG A 227 22.03 -22.33 -9.92
N LYS A 228 23.08 -22.80 -10.55
CA LYS A 228 24.45 -22.33 -10.33
C LYS A 228 24.62 -20.82 -10.48
N ALA A 229 23.98 -20.22 -11.48
CA ALA A 229 24.09 -18.78 -11.76
C ALA A 229 23.28 -17.89 -10.80
N CYS A 230 22.41 -18.45 -9.95
CA CYS A 230 21.45 -17.72 -9.14
C CYS A 230 21.59 -18.02 -7.63
N GLY A 231 22.82 -17.97 -7.13
CA GLY A 231 23.15 -18.25 -5.72
C GLY A 231 23.57 -19.70 -5.45
N GLY A 232 23.60 -20.56 -6.47
CA GLY A 232 24.06 -21.95 -6.39
C GLY A 232 22.92 -22.95 -6.17
N PRO A 233 23.15 -24.22 -6.53
CA PRO A 233 22.16 -25.28 -6.42
C PRO A 233 21.95 -25.78 -4.98
N ALA A 234 22.87 -25.46 -4.06
CA ALA A 234 22.81 -25.88 -2.66
C ALA A 234 21.83 -25.03 -1.83
N LEU A 235 21.44 -23.85 -2.32
CA LEU A 235 20.43 -23.02 -1.66
C LEU A 235 19.04 -23.43 -2.13
N SER A 236 18.12 -23.68 -1.21
CA SER A 236 16.71 -23.99 -1.51
C SER A 236 16.02 -22.85 -2.27
N ALA A 237 14.87 -23.13 -2.89
CA ALA A 237 14.01 -22.08 -3.44
C ALA A 237 13.69 -21.00 -2.39
N GLY A 238 13.52 -19.76 -2.80
CA GLY A 238 13.24 -18.62 -1.92
C GLY A 238 13.69 -17.30 -2.50
N ILE A 239 13.41 -16.23 -1.77
CA ILE A 239 13.88 -14.88 -2.12
C ILE A 239 15.30 -14.71 -1.57
N ARG A 240 16.21 -14.33 -2.45
CA ARG A 240 17.60 -13.98 -2.11
C ARG A 240 17.66 -12.50 -1.79
N SER A 241 18.29 -12.14 -0.67
CA SER A 241 18.39 -10.75 -0.24
C SER A 241 19.85 -10.32 -0.14
N TYR A 242 20.13 -9.16 -0.68
CA TYR A 242 21.36 -8.39 -0.42
C TYR A 242 21.19 -7.41 0.74
N GLY A 243 19.99 -7.33 1.33
CA GLY A 243 19.65 -6.37 2.37
C GLY A 243 19.49 -4.94 1.84
N GLU A 244 19.40 -4.00 2.75
CA GLU A 244 19.31 -2.57 2.46
C GLU A 244 20.58 -2.07 1.75
N ARG A 245 20.40 -1.22 0.74
CA ARG A 245 21.47 -0.65 -0.06
C ARG A 245 21.40 0.86 -0.11
N HIS A 246 22.56 1.50 -0.27
CA HIS A 246 22.62 2.97 -0.36
C HIS A 246 21.89 3.47 -1.60
N LYS A 247 20.77 4.17 -1.39
CA LYS A 247 19.78 4.56 -2.41
C LYS A 247 20.36 5.38 -3.57
N ASN A 248 21.38 6.20 -3.32
CA ASN A 248 22.00 7.06 -4.35
C ASN A 248 23.22 6.41 -5.05
N LEU A 249 23.98 5.55 -4.36
CA LEU A 249 25.26 5.04 -4.86
C LEU A 249 25.14 3.68 -5.54
N HIS A 250 24.38 2.77 -4.96
CA HIS A 250 24.28 1.43 -5.51
C HIS A 250 23.30 1.38 -6.69
N ARG A 251 23.58 0.50 -7.64
CA ARG A 251 22.81 0.36 -8.87
C ARG A 251 22.39 -1.09 -9.08
N PHE A 252 21.10 -1.29 -9.31
CA PHE A 252 20.48 -2.60 -9.56
C PHE A 252 19.38 -2.46 -10.61
N ASP A 253 18.73 -3.57 -10.95
CA ASP A 253 17.47 -3.56 -11.68
C ASP A 253 16.32 -3.18 -10.69
N VAL A 254 15.07 -3.35 -11.08
CA VAL A 254 13.93 -3.04 -10.21
C VAL A 254 12.82 -4.05 -10.41
N PHE A 255 12.06 -4.34 -9.34
CA PHE A 255 10.77 -4.99 -9.44
C PHE A 255 9.69 -3.91 -9.39
N CYS A 256 8.88 -3.87 -10.44
CA CYS A 256 7.74 -2.97 -10.54
C CYS A 256 6.44 -3.72 -10.31
N PHE A 257 5.47 -3.05 -9.70
CA PHE A 257 4.13 -3.55 -9.47
C PHE A 257 3.11 -2.73 -10.24
N SER A 258 2.25 -3.40 -11.02
CA SER A 258 1.12 -2.79 -11.71
C SER A 258 -0.17 -3.52 -11.34
N SER A 259 -1.30 -2.80 -11.37
CA SER A 259 -2.63 -3.34 -11.08
C SER A 259 -3.54 -3.23 -12.30
N SER A 260 -4.83 -3.51 -12.15
CA SER A 260 -5.80 -3.42 -13.21
C SER A 260 -5.78 -2.07 -13.94
N LEU A 261 -6.22 -2.05 -15.18
CA LEU A 261 -6.25 -0.87 -16.05
C LEU A 261 -7.67 -0.30 -16.14
N LYS A 262 -7.77 1.01 -16.32
CA LYS A 262 -9.03 1.70 -16.69
C LYS A 262 -9.35 1.62 -18.18
N GLY A 263 -8.40 1.18 -18.99
CA GLY A 263 -8.49 1.05 -20.43
C GLY A 263 -8.09 -0.34 -20.90
N ASN A 264 -7.93 -0.49 -22.19
CA ASN A 264 -7.63 -1.77 -22.82
C ASN A 264 -6.30 -1.70 -23.57
N VAL A 265 -5.50 -2.77 -23.46
CA VAL A 265 -4.29 -2.99 -24.27
C VAL A 265 -4.62 -3.99 -25.35
N TYR A 266 -4.27 -3.67 -26.58
CA TYR A 266 -4.50 -4.53 -27.73
C TYR A 266 -3.33 -4.46 -28.72
N TYR A 267 -3.18 -5.54 -29.47
CA TYR A 267 -2.23 -5.56 -30.59
C TYR A 267 -2.89 -4.91 -31.80
N LEU A 268 -2.29 -3.86 -32.36
CA LEU A 268 -2.83 -3.18 -33.53
C LEU A 268 -2.65 -4.05 -34.78
N ALA A 269 -3.79 -4.50 -35.35
CA ALA A 269 -3.79 -5.29 -36.57
C ALA A 269 -3.48 -4.37 -37.77
N HIS A 270 -2.28 -4.53 -38.35
CA HIS A 270 -1.86 -3.77 -39.51
C HIS A 270 -1.05 -4.65 -40.46
N PRO A 271 -1.20 -4.50 -41.80
CA PRO A 271 -0.51 -5.36 -42.77
C PRO A 271 1.02 -5.16 -42.77
N GLN A 272 1.49 -3.99 -42.38
CA GLN A 272 2.91 -3.69 -42.29
C GLN A 272 3.40 -3.69 -40.85
N LYS A 273 4.67 -4.05 -40.64
CA LYS A 273 5.37 -3.88 -39.39
C LYS A 273 6.01 -2.50 -39.30
N PHE A 274 6.16 -1.98 -38.10
CA PHE A 274 6.56 -0.60 -37.83
C PHE A 274 7.99 -0.50 -37.29
N THR A 275 8.65 0.62 -37.55
CA THR A 275 9.70 1.14 -36.66
C THR A 275 9.07 1.62 -35.35
N LEU A 276 9.86 1.97 -34.34
CA LEU A 276 9.31 2.51 -33.09
C LEU A 276 8.52 3.82 -33.30
N GLU A 277 9.02 4.72 -34.13
CA GLU A 277 8.36 6.00 -34.40
C GLU A 277 7.05 5.80 -35.21
N ASP A 278 7.07 4.95 -36.24
CA ASP A 278 5.85 4.58 -36.96
C ASP A 278 4.82 3.91 -36.06
N ALA A 279 5.28 3.10 -35.10
CA ALA A 279 4.43 2.41 -34.11
C ALA A 279 3.70 3.39 -33.18
N LYS A 280 4.40 4.43 -32.70
CA LYS A 280 3.79 5.50 -31.91
C LYS A 280 2.71 6.22 -32.71
N GLN A 281 3.04 6.59 -33.96
CA GLN A 281 2.09 7.26 -34.85
C GLN A 281 0.87 6.38 -35.15
N ALA A 282 1.07 5.10 -35.43
CA ALA A 282 -0.02 4.17 -35.72
C ALA A 282 -1.02 4.03 -34.54
N CYS A 283 -0.55 4.00 -33.29
CA CYS A 283 -1.45 4.04 -32.14
C CYS A 283 -2.20 5.37 -32.02
N GLN A 284 -1.54 6.51 -32.29
CA GLN A 284 -2.17 7.83 -32.27
C GLN A 284 -3.26 7.97 -33.35
N ASP A 285 -3.01 7.45 -34.55
CA ASP A 285 -4.00 7.41 -35.64
C ASP A 285 -5.24 6.60 -35.28
N ASP A 286 -5.09 5.56 -34.44
CA ASP A 286 -6.20 4.77 -33.86
C ASP A 286 -6.79 5.40 -32.58
N LYS A 287 -6.45 6.66 -32.27
CA LYS A 287 -6.88 7.38 -31.05
C LYS A 287 -6.51 6.64 -29.76
N ALA A 288 -5.32 6.09 -29.74
CA ALA A 288 -4.72 5.38 -28.63
C ALA A 288 -3.28 5.85 -28.38
N GLU A 289 -2.68 5.42 -27.32
CA GLU A 289 -1.25 5.62 -27.05
C GLU A 289 -0.50 4.29 -27.20
N ILE A 290 0.79 4.35 -27.51
CA ILE A 290 1.63 3.15 -27.47
C ILE A 290 1.68 2.62 -26.02
N ALA A 291 1.42 1.33 -25.84
CA ALA A 291 1.30 0.74 -24.50
C ALA A 291 2.63 0.74 -23.75
N LYS A 292 2.56 0.95 -22.43
CA LYS A 292 3.69 0.85 -21.50
C LYS A 292 3.86 -0.58 -21.00
N VAL A 293 5.04 -0.90 -20.47
CA VAL A 293 5.36 -2.26 -19.99
C VAL A 293 4.40 -2.72 -18.89
N GLY A 294 4.13 -1.89 -17.88
CA GLY A 294 3.20 -2.22 -16.81
C GLY A 294 1.77 -2.45 -17.30
N GLN A 295 1.35 -1.70 -18.33
CA GLN A 295 0.04 -1.90 -18.96
C GLN A 295 -0.03 -3.27 -19.67
N LEU A 296 1.02 -3.68 -20.36
CA LEU A 296 1.08 -5.00 -21.01
C LEU A 296 1.04 -6.13 -19.97
N TYR A 297 1.78 -6.02 -18.86
CA TYR A 297 1.72 -6.99 -17.77
C TYR A 297 0.33 -7.06 -17.13
N SER A 298 -0.30 -5.92 -16.89
CA SER A 298 -1.68 -5.86 -16.39
C SER A 298 -2.67 -6.50 -17.35
N ALA A 299 -2.57 -6.24 -18.65
CA ALA A 299 -3.43 -6.86 -19.64
C ALA A 299 -3.21 -8.38 -19.73
N TRP A 300 -1.96 -8.83 -19.66
CA TRP A 300 -1.65 -10.26 -19.59
C TRP A 300 -2.28 -10.92 -18.36
N GLN A 301 -2.15 -10.32 -17.18
CA GLN A 301 -2.63 -10.90 -15.92
C GLN A 301 -4.15 -10.86 -15.80
N PHE A 302 -4.77 -9.70 -16.05
CA PHE A 302 -6.18 -9.47 -15.73
C PHE A 302 -7.11 -9.62 -16.93
N LEU A 303 -6.69 -9.16 -18.12
CA LEU A 303 -7.47 -9.25 -19.34
C LEU A 303 -7.17 -10.52 -20.14
N LYS A 304 -6.24 -11.36 -19.65
CA LYS A 304 -5.81 -12.60 -20.31
C LYS A 304 -5.37 -12.39 -21.76
N LEU A 305 -4.73 -11.23 -22.02
CA LEU A 305 -4.18 -10.93 -23.35
C LEU A 305 -3.11 -11.98 -23.70
N ASP A 306 -3.37 -12.73 -24.78
CA ASP A 306 -2.54 -13.85 -25.25
C ASP A 306 -2.24 -13.69 -26.75
N ARG A 307 -1.04 -13.23 -27.07
CA ARG A 307 -0.58 -12.99 -28.46
C ARG A 307 0.87 -13.42 -28.62
N CYS A 308 1.12 -14.21 -29.67
CA CYS A 308 2.48 -14.63 -30.03
C CYS A 308 3.18 -13.61 -30.96
N ASP A 309 2.52 -12.49 -31.26
CA ASP A 309 3.06 -11.43 -32.10
C ASP A 309 3.83 -10.41 -31.30
N ALA A 310 5.12 -10.29 -31.57
CA ALA A 310 5.98 -9.29 -30.94
C ALA A 310 5.63 -7.88 -31.38
N GLY A 311 5.54 -6.96 -30.43
CA GLY A 311 5.19 -5.57 -30.67
C GLY A 311 5.99 -4.60 -29.83
N TRP A 312 6.17 -3.40 -30.38
CA TRP A 312 6.78 -2.27 -29.71
C TRP A 312 5.97 -1.83 -28.50
N LEU A 313 6.68 -1.38 -27.48
CA LEU A 313 6.15 -0.68 -26.31
C LEU A 313 6.77 0.73 -26.21
N ALA A 314 6.20 1.55 -25.34
CA ALA A 314 6.57 2.96 -25.17
C ALA A 314 8.04 3.18 -24.81
N ASP A 315 8.63 2.26 -24.06
CA ASP A 315 10.04 2.28 -23.65
C ASP A 315 11.02 1.88 -24.77
N GLY A 316 10.52 1.51 -25.93
CA GLY A 316 11.32 1.00 -27.06
C GLY A 316 11.70 -0.47 -26.93
N SER A 317 11.16 -1.19 -25.95
CA SER A 317 11.29 -2.64 -25.89
C SER A 317 10.27 -3.31 -26.83
N VAL A 318 10.59 -4.54 -27.25
CA VAL A 318 9.69 -5.38 -28.04
C VAL A 318 9.30 -6.59 -27.20
N ARG A 319 8.00 -6.75 -26.97
CA ARG A 319 7.46 -7.80 -26.10
C ARG A 319 6.20 -8.44 -26.68
N TYR A 320 5.81 -9.58 -26.09
CA TYR A 320 4.52 -10.24 -26.36
C TYR A 320 4.04 -11.06 -25.16
N PRO A 321 2.72 -11.05 -24.87
CA PRO A 321 2.15 -11.75 -23.73
C PRO A 321 1.70 -13.16 -24.11
N ILE A 322 2.03 -14.17 -23.31
CA ILE A 322 1.59 -15.56 -23.46
C ILE A 322 0.88 -16.00 -22.19
N VAL A 323 -0.38 -16.31 -22.29
CA VAL A 323 -1.19 -16.92 -21.23
C VAL A 323 -1.23 -18.43 -21.39
N SER A 324 -1.45 -18.91 -22.62
CA SER A 324 -1.46 -20.33 -22.95
C SER A 324 -0.24 -20.68 -23.79
N PRO A 325 0.80 -21.28 -23.18
CA PRO A 325 2.02 -21.66 -23.89
C PRO A 325 1.75 -22.62 -25.06
N ARG A 326 2.39 -22.36 -26.20
CA ARG A 326 2.23 -23.14 -27.42
C ARG A 326 3.50 -23.16 -28.26
N ALA A 327 3.59 -24.13 -29.14
CA ALA A 327 4.76 -24.29 -30.00
C ALA A 327 5.07 -22.99 -30.78
N LYS A 328 6.35 -22.64 -30.90
CA LYS A 328 6.87 -21.44 -31.58
C LYS A 328 6.56 -20.10 -30.91
N CYS A 329 6.01 -20.11 -29.70
CA CYS A 329 5.71 -18.89 -28.93
C CYS A 329 6.61 -18.74 -27.69
N GLY A 330 7.79 -19.32 -27.68
CA GLY A 330 8.78 -19.23 -26.57
C GLY A 330 8.70 -20.38 -25.58
N PRO A 331 9.21 -20.19 -24.34
CA PRO A 331 9.23 -21.22 -23.30
C PRO A 331 7.86 -21.77 -22.92
N PRO A 332 7.78 -22.93 -22.26
CA PRO A 332 6.53 -23.62 -21.93
C PRO A 332 5.74 -22.97 -20.78
N GLU A 333 6.29 -21.97 -20.08
CA GLU A 333 5.59 -21.29 -19.00
C GLU A 333 4.81 -20.08 -19.52
N PRO A 334 3.69 -19.66 -18.88
CA PRO A 334 3.05 -18.36 -19.14
C PRO A 334 3.97 -17.19 -18.84
N GLY A 335 3.74 -16.02 -19.46
CA GLY A 335 4.49 -14.80 -19.13
C GLY A 335 4.58 -13.80 -20.29
N VAL A 336 5.05 -12.61 -19.98
CA VAL A 336 5.38 -11.59 -20.98
C VAL A 336 6.82 -11.80 -21.45
N ARG A 337 6.97 -12.12 -22.72
CA ARG A 337 8.27 -12.37 -23.38
C ARG A 337 8.90 -11.07 -23.86
N SER A 338 10.22 -10.99 -23.83
CA SER A 338 10.97 -9.81 -24.27
C SER A 338 12.05 -10.17 -25.27
N PHE A 339 12.11 -9.41 -26.35
CA PHE A 339 13.27 -9.35 -27.28
C PHE A 339 14.26 -8.25 -26.89
N GLY A 340 14.06 -7.60 -25.73
CA GLY A 340 14.88 -6.47 -25.33
C GLY A 340 14.57 -5.19 -26.12
N PHE A 341 15.62 -4.43 -26.42
CA PHE A 341 15.56 -3.13 -27.07
C PHE A 341 16.28 -3.19 -28.41
N PRO A 342 15.63 -3.65 -29.48
CA PRO A 342 16.27 -3.74 -30.79
C PRO A 342 16.54 -2.34 -31.36
N LYS A 343 17.78 -2.07 -31.76
CA LYS A 343 18.17 -0.78 -32.38
C LYS A 343 17.58 -0.59 -33.79
N HIS A 344 17.37 -1.70 -34.48
CA HIS A 344 16.81 -1.75 -35.82
C HIS A 344 15.81 -2.89 -35.92
N GLY A 345 14.84 -2.75 -36.78
CA GLY A 345 13.84 -3.79 -37.02
C GLY A 345 12.44 -3.20 -37.11
N LYS A 346 11.55 -4.02 -37.67
CA LYS A 346 10.13 -3.68 -37.79
C LYS A 346 9.32 -4.75 -37.09
N TYR A 347 8.51 -4.33 -36.13
CA TYR A 347 7.64 -5.19 -35.33
C TYR A 347 6.20 -4.68 -35.41
N GLY A 348 5.26 -5.42 -34.84
CA GLY A 348 3.93 -4.91 -34.56
C GLY A 348 3.96 -3.86 -33.45
N VAL A 349 2.82 -3.50 -32.92
CA VAL A 349 2.71 -2.56 -31.80
C VAL A 349 1.55 -2.96 -30.88
N TYR A 350 1.73 -2.77 -29.59
CA TYR A 350 0.67 -2.78 -28.61
C TYR A 350 0.26 -1.35 -28.30
N CYS A 351 -1.03 -1.07 -28.43
CA CYS A 351 -1.63 0.21 -28.11
C CYS A 351 -2.48 0.12 -26.85
N TYR A 352 -2.56 1.22 -26.11
CA TYR A 352 -3.42 1.39 -24.94
C TYR A 352 -4.47 2.44 -25.24
N LYS A 353 -5.72 2.11 -25.02
CA LYS A 353 -6.86 3.01 -25.19
C LYS A 353 -7.63 3.11 -23.89
N MET A 354 -7.79 4.33 -23.39
CA MET A 354 -8.61 4.59 -22.21
C MET A 354 -10.08 4.45 -22.60
N ASN A 355 -10.89 3.80 -21.74
CA ASN A 355 -12.33 3.63 -21.93
C ASN A 355 -13.08 4.94 -21.63
#